data_951509471a61706298c99553fec05107
#
_entry.id   951509471a61706298c99553fec05107
#
_cell.length_a   1.000
_cell.length_b   1.000
_cell.length_c   1.000
_cell.angle_alpha   90.00
_cell.angle_beta   90.00
_cell.angle_gamma   90.00
#
_symmetry.space_group_name_H-M   'P 1'
#
loop_
_entity.id
_entity.type
_entity.pdbx_description
1 polymer ?
#
loop_
_entity_poly.entity_id
_entity_poly.type
_entity_poly.pdbx_seq_one_letter_code
_entity_poly.pdbx_strand_id
1 'polypeptide(L)'
;DVILHLAGELTVRGGTGCIVEYFGAGLQTLPATGLATMSNMGAEIGATTSAFPYTPAMGRYLGATGREAVARAAEQAARAGLLSADAGAEYVRVFYFDLSQLDPSLNGPFTPDLNMKLSDFVARARQADCPHPVELSGALIGSCTNSSYADMSRCADLAQQAQARGMKVQVPLDVTPGSEQVRATMERDQIEAALTNAGARVLANACGPCIGQWKRADKQGETNVILTSFNRNFRGRNDGNAQTLNFLAAPEIVTAYAFAGRLDFNPMTDALTAPDGSEFRFAPPADKELPEHGYAMGDASYMPEPMPVPQPDVRVDIDPKSERLEALQPFESYFAHGSYELPPMRCLMRIRGKCTTDHISAAGPWLKYKGHLSHIANNTLMGAVNDETGRVNDARDYEAGEPRHDTIAAMAQRYRARGQPWVLVADHNYGEGSAREHA
;
A
#
# COMPACT_ATOMS: atom_id res chain seq x y z
N ASP A 1 2.80 -11.96 6.49
CA ASP A 1 3.18 -11.94 7.91
C ASP A 1 4.65 -11.56 8.11
N VAL A 2 5.64 -12.15 7.38
CA VAL A 2 7.07 -11.84 7.60
C VAL A 2 7.34 -10.33 7.60
N ILE A 3 6.88 -9.60 6.57
CA ILE A 3 7.13 -8.16 6.48
C ILE A 3 6.35 -7.35 7.52
N LEU A 4 5.20 -7.84 7.99
CA LEU A 4 4.45 -7.21 9.09
C LEU A 4 5.21 -7.32 10.41
N HIS A 5 5.80 -8.47 10.70
CA HIS A 5 6.69 -8.64 11.85
C HIS A 5 7.93 -7.77 11.74
N LEU A 6 8.59 -7.77 10.57
CA LEU A 6 9.77 -6.95 10.35
C LEU A 6 9.45 -5.45 10.50
N ALA A 7 8.27 -5.02 10.07
CA ALA A 7 7.81 -3.65 10.29
C ALA A 7 7.68 -3.32 11.79
N GLY A 8 7.21 -4.26 12.59
CA GLY A 8 7.16 -4.13 14.05
C GLY A 8 8.56 -3.98 14.68
N GLU A 9 9.54 -4.73 14.21
CA GLU A 9 10.92 -4.70 14.71
C GLU A 9 11.71 -3.45 14.25
N LEU A 10 11.60 -3.09 12.98
CA LEU A 10 12.33 -1.95 12.40
C LEU A 10 11.63 -0.63 12.62
N THR A 11 10.33 -0.65 12.82
CA THR A 11 9.45 0.52 12.68
C THR A 11 9.48 1.11 11.28
N VAL A 12 8.71 2.14 11.03
CA VAL A 12 8.69 2.86 9.74
C VAL A 12 9.98 3.65 9.43
N ARG A 13 10.97 3.62 10.33
CA ARG A 13 12.24 4.39 10.21
C ARG A 13 13.49 3.54 10.25
N GLY A 14 13.40 2.34 10.76
CA GLY A 14 14.58 1.51 11.05
C GLY A 14 15.38 1.07 9.84
N GLY A 15 14.76 1.06 8.66
CA GLY A 15 15.39 0.76 7.38
C GLY A 15 15.94 2.00 6.65
N THR A 16 15.78 3.21 7.19
CA THR A 16 16.20 4.45 6.51
C THR A 16 17.69 4.45 6.21
N GLY A 17 18.03 4.64 4.92
CA GLY A 17 19.41 4.62 4.45
C GLY A 17 20.04 3.22 4.39
N CYS A 18 19.25 2.16 4.61
CA CYS A 18 19.72 0.77 4.60
C CYS A 18 19.20 0.02 3.37
N ILE A 19 19.95 -0.98 2.96
CA ILE A 19 19.51 -2.07 2.10
C ILE A 19 19.18 -3.24 3.02
N VAL A 20 17.98 -3.81 2.85
CA VAL A 20 17.56 -5.01 3.59
C VAL A 20 17.86 -6.23 2.73
N GLU A 21 18.83 -7.04 3.13
CA GLU A 21 19.15 -8.28 2.46
C GLU A 21 18.53 -9.46 3.20
N TYR A 22 17.72 -10.23 2.48
CA TYR A 22 17.08 -11.44 3.01
C TYR A 22 17.90 -12.67 2.65
N PHE A 23 18.14 -13.54 3.60
CA PHE A 23 18.88 -14.79 3.38
C PHE A 23 18.43 -15.90 4.34
N GLY A 24 18.84 -17.11 4.08
CA GLY A 24 18.52 -18.28 4.89
C GLY A 24 17.60 -19.29 4.21
N ALA A 25 17.51 -20.49 4.80
CA ALA A 25 16.80 -21.63 4.22
C ALA A 25 15.28 -21.39 4.09
N GLY A 26 14.68 -20.61 4.98
CA GLY A 26 13.26 -20.30 4.96
C GLY A 26 12.79 -19.61 3.68
N LEU A 27 13.65 -18.86 2.99
CA LEU A 27 13.30 -18.21 1.73
C LEU A 27 12.97 -19.21 0.61
N GLN A 28 13.52 -20.42 0.67
CA GLN A 28 13.26 -21.47 -0.31
C GLN A 28 11.81 -22.00 -0.25
N THR A 29 11.12 -21.75 0.85
CA THR A 29 9.72 -22.16 1.06
C THR A 29 8.70 -21.08 0.66
N LEU A 30 9.16 -19.88 0.33
CA LEU A 30 8.29 -18.77 -0.01
C LEU A 30 8.07 -18.65 -1.53
N PRO A 31 6.83 -18.37 -1.98
CA PRO A 31 6.58 -18.13 -3.39
C PRO A 31 7.24 -16.83 -3.86
N ALA A 32 7.55 -16.74 -5.14
CA ALA A 32 8.14 -15.53 -5.73
C ALA A 32 7.29 -14.27 -5.48
N THR A 33 5.98 -14.40 -5.52
CA THR A 33 5.04 -13.30 -5.25
C THR A 33 5.04 -12.89 -3.78
N GLY A 34 5.29 -13.81 -2.85
CA GLY A 34 5.49 -13.51 -1.43
C GLY A 34 6.76 -12.69 -1.20
N LEU A 35 7.87 -13.03 -1.88
CA LEU A 35 9.09 -12.22 -1.84
C LEU A 35 8.86 -10.83 -2.45
N ALA A 36 8.05 -10.74 -3.51
CA ALA A 36 7.67 -9.45 -4.10
C ALA A 36 6.84 -8.60 -3.12
N THR A 37 5.95 -9.19 -2.33
CA THR A 37 5.22 -8.51 -1.26
C THR A 37 6.18 -7.95 -0.20
N MET A 38 7.16 -8.73 0.24
CA MET A 38 8.18 -8.27 1.19
C MET A 38 8.99 -7.10 0.61
N SER A 39 9.39 -7.19 -0.65
CA SER A 39 10.09 -6.10 -1.35
C SER A 39 9.22 -4.84 -1.49
N ASN A 40 7.96 -5.00 -1.86
CA ASN A 40 7.01 -3.88 -1.99
C ASN A 40 6.87 -3.11 -0.67
N MET A 41 6.73 -3.82 0.43
CA MET A 41 6.59 -3.22 1.76
C MET A 41 7.94 -2.79 2.39
N GLY A 42 9.05 -2.92 1.68
CA GLY A 42 10.33 -2.33 2.08
C GLY A 42 10.25 -0.81 2.26
N ALA A 43 9.40 -0.14 1.48
CA ALA A 43 9.15 1.30 1.62
C ALA A 43 8.48 1.65 2.97
N GLU A 44 7.62 0.78 3.49
CA GLU A 44 6.91 1.00 4.76
C GLU A 44 7.82 0.89 5.99
N ILE A 45 8.99 0.27 5.85
CA ILE A 45 10.04 0.23 6.89
C ILE A 45 11.17 1.23 6.62
N GLY A 46 11.03 2.08 5.60
CA GLY A 46 12.00 3.12 5.23
C GLY A 46 13.23 2.61 4.48
N ALA A 47 13.27 1.34 4.07
CA ALA A 47 14.43 0.76 3.37
C ALA A 47 14.63 1.39 2.00
N THR A 48 15.90 1.64 1.65
CA THR A 48 16.27 2.12 0.31
C THR A 48 15.94 1.08 -0.75
N THR A 49 16.19 -0.20 -0.47
CA THR A 49 15.82 -1.33 -1.31
C THR A 49 15.82 -2.62 -0.50
N SER A 50 15.28 -3.69 -1.11
CA SER A 50 15.31 -5.06 -0.59
C SER A 50 16.01 -5.97 -1.60
N ALA A 51 16.89 -6.84 -1.12
CA ALA A 51 17.61 -7.83 -1.93
C ALA A 51 17.26 -9.26 -1.47
N PHE A 52 17.07 -10.14 -2.44
CA PHE A 52 16.76 -11.56 -2.21
C PHE A 52 17.70 -12.44 -3.03
N PRO A 53 18.14 -13.58 -2.50
CA PRO A 53 18.83 -14.57 -3.30
C PRO A 53 17.87 -15.16 -4.33
N TYR A 54 18.43 -15.73 -5.40
CA TYR A 54 17.64 -16.52 -6.33
C TYR A 54 17.04 -17.74 -5.63
N THR A 55 15.75 -17.99 -5.89
CA THR A 55 15.06 -19.20 -5.43
C THR A 55 14.43 -19.94 -6.62
N PRO A 56 14.24 -21.28 -6.53
CA PRO A 56 13.53 -22.04 -7.56
C PRO A 56 12.12 -21.52 -7.84
N ALA A 57 11.44 -20.96 -6.84
CA ALA A 57 10.14 -20.31 -7.01
C ALA A 57 10.19 -19.13 -7.99
N MET A 58 11.26 -18.33 -7.97
CA MET A 58 11.46 -17.25 -8.95
C MET A 58 11.61 -17.81 -10.37
N GLY A 59 12.34 -18.91 -10.53
CA GLY A 59 12.48 -19.59 -11.84
C GLY A 59 11.14 -20.10 -12.37
N ARG A 60 10.33 -20.75 -11.51
CA ARG A 60 8.98 -21.20 -11.88
C ARG A 60 8.07 -20.04 -12.29
N TYR A 61 8.09 -18.95 -11.51
CA TYR A 61 7.29 -17.75 -11.80
C TYR A 61 7.69 -17.11 -13.13
N LEU A 62 9.00 -16.97 -13.40
CA LEU A 62 9.52 -16.47 -14.67
C LEU A 62 9.08 -17.35 -15.85
N GLY A 63 9.15 -18.68 -15.71
CA GLY A 63 8.64 -19.62 -16.71
C GLY A 63 7.14 -19.45 -16.94
N ALA A 64 6.34 -19.45 -15.87
CA ALA A 64 4.87 -19.31 -15.97
C ALA A 64 4.42 -17.98 -16.60
N THR A 65 5.29 -16.98 -16.62
CA THR A 65 5.03 -15.64 -17.20
C THR A 65 5.75 -15.39 -18.53
N GLY A 66 6.18 -16.44 -19.23
CA GLY A 66 6.76 -16.37 -20.58
C GLY A 66 8.20 -15.84 -20.63
N ARG A 67 8.94 -15.94 -19.52
CA ARG A 67 10.32 -15.45 -19.37
C ARG A 67 11.33 -16.59 -19.14
N GLU A 68 11.16 -17.72 -19.80
CA GLU A 68 11.98 -18.93 -19.61
C GLU A 68 13.47 -18.69 -19.89
N ALA A 69 13.79 -17.81 -20.83
CA ALA A 69 15.19 -17.47 -21.12
C ALA A 69 15.85 -16.77 -19.93
N VAL A 70 15.13 -15.88 -19.27
CA VAL A 70 15.58 -15.19 -18.05
C VAL A 70 15.71 -16.18 -16.89
N ALA A 71 14.73 -17.09 -16.73
CA ALA A 71 14.78 -18.14 -15.70
C ALA A 71 16.04 -19.00 -15.84
N ARG A 72 16.34 -19.46 -17.06
CA ARG A 72 17.57 -20.26 -17.33
C ARG A 72 18.85 -19.48 -17.04
N ALA A 73 18.92 -18.21 -17.44
CA ALA A 73 20.09 -17.36 -17.16
C ALA A 73 20.28 -17.13 -15.66
N ALA A 74 19.21 -16.87 -14.92
CA ALA A 74 19.24 -16.70 -13.47
C ALA A 74 19.67 -18.00 -12.75
N GLU A 75 19.16 -19.16 -13.19
CA GLU A 75 19.57 -20.45 -12.64
C GLU A 75 21.05 -20.74 -12.88
N GLN A 76 21.58 -20.44 -14.08
CA GLN A 76 22.99 -20.58 -14.38
C GLN A 76 23.87 -19.68 -13.51
N ALA A 77 23.45 -18.41 -13.33
CA ALA A 77 24.14 -17.47 -12.45
C ALA A 77 24.15 -17.94 -10.99
N ALA A 78 23.02 -18.44 -10.50
CA ALA A 78 22.91 -18.98 -9.15
C ALA A 78 23.81 -20.22 -8.94
N ARG A 79 23.88 -21.14 -9.91
CA ARG A 79 24.79 -22.30 -9.89
C ARG A 79 26.28 -21.89 -9.92
N ALA A 80 26.59 -20.74 -10.50
CA ALA A 80 27.93 -20.16 -10.49
C ALA A 80 28.29 -19.43 -9.19
N GLY A 81 27.41 -19.45 -8.17
CA GLY A 81 27.61 -18.78 -6.88
C GLY A 81 27.26 -17.32 -6.89
N LEU A 82 26.63 -16.82 -7.96
CA LEU A 82 26.06 -15.49 -8.03
C LEU A 82 24.61 -15.49 -7.50
N LEU A 83 24.01 -14.31 -7.32
CA LEU A 83 22.64 -14.15 -6.87
C LEU A 83 22.36 -14.81 -5.50
N SER A 84 23.31 -14.74 -4.61
CA SER A 84 23.22 -15.18 -3.21
C SER A 84 24.02 -14.22 -2.33
N ALA A 85 23.68 -14.17 -1.03
CA ALA A 85 24.50 -13.46 -0.08
C ALA A 85 25.92 -14.05 -0.03
N ASP A 86 26.92 -13.18 0.08
CA ASP A 86 28.32 -13.62 0.17
C ASP A 86 28.59 -14.33 1.50
N ALA A 87 29.37 -15.39 1.45
CA ALA A 87 29.80 -16.07 2.66
C ALA A 87 30.68 -15.14 3.51
N GLY A 88 30.28 -14.90 4.75
CA GLY A 88 30.98 -14.02 5.66
C GLY A 88 30.71 -12.52 5.48
N ALA A 89 29.64 -12.16 4.73
CA ALA A 89 29.19 -10.77 4.66
C ALA A 89 28.90 -10.21 6.05
N GLU A 90 29.35 -8.99 6.30
CA GLU A 90 29.11 -8.28 7.55
C GLU A 90 27.91 -7.35 7.42
N TYR A 91 27.00 -7.41 8.38
CA TYR A 91 25.77 -6.62 8.41
C TYR A 91 25.75 -5.71 9.65
N VAL A 92 25.22 -4.51 9.50
CA VAL A 92 25.03 -3.56 10.62
C VAL A 92 24.09 -4.12 11.68
N ARG A 93 23.03 -4.83 11.24
CA ARG A 93 22.09 -5.57 12.09
C ARG A 93 21.61 -6.83 11.39
N VAL A 94 21.31 -7.86 12.17
CA VAL A 94 20.74 -9.12 11.68
C VAL A 94 19.50 -9.44 12.52
N PHE A 95 18.41 -9.77 11.83
CA PHE A 95 17.16 -10.24 12.44
C PHE A 95 16.95 -11.70 12.05
N TYR A 96 16.53 -12.51 13.00
CA TYR A 96 16.26 -13.93 12.79
C TYR A 96 14.77 -14.21 12.95
N PHE A 97 14.16 -14.77 11.93
CA PHE A 97 12.78 -15.23 11.95
C PHE A 97 12.71 -16.73 11.68
N ASP A 98 12.18 -17.49 12.63
CA ASP A 98 11.81 -18.86 12.38
C ASP A 98 10.40 -18.90 11.79
N LEU A 99 10.31 -19.17 10.48
CA LEU A 99 9.03 -19.18 9.77
C LEU A 99 8.08 -20.26 10.28
N SER A 100 8.57 -21.30 10.94
CA SER A 100 7.74 -22.36 11.53
C SER A 100 7.04 -21.92 12.83
N GLN A 101 7.52 -20.85 13.46
CA GLN A 101 7.00 -20.27 14.69
C GLN A 101 6.33 -18.91 14.46
N LEU A 102 6.22 -18.51 13.20
CA LEU A 102 5.64 -17.20 12.86
C LEU A 102 4.12 -17.25 13.05
N ASP A 103 3.62 -16.55 14.06
CA ASP A 103 2.18 -16.34 14.27
C ASP A 103 1.69 -15.26 13.29
N PRO A 104 0.51 -15.38 12.66
CA PRO A 104 -0.08 -14.30 11.90
C PRO A 104 -0.17 -13.00 12.70
N SER A 105 -0.13 -11.87 12.02
CA SER A 105 -0.11 -10.54 12.65
C SER A 105 -1.19 -9.62 12.14
N LEU A 106 -1.62 -8.71 13.02
CA LEU A 106 -2.35 -7.50 12.66
C LEU A 106 -1.49 -6.28 12.98
N ASN A 107 -1.31 -5.39 12.00
CA ASN A 107 -0.56 -4.16 12.19
C ASN A 107 -1.49 -2.95 12.13
N GLY A 108 -1.41 -2.08 13.12
CA GLY A 108 -2.21 -0.86 13.18
C GLY A 108 -2.89 -0.63 14.52
N PRO A 109 -3.81 0.37 14.57
CA PRO A 109 -4.25 1.20 13.45
C PRO A 109 -3.32 2.38 13.16
N PHE A 110 -3.52 3.04 12.02
CA PHE A 110 -2.89 4.30 11.61
C PHE A 110 -1.40 4.26 11.26
N THR A 111 -0.72 3.16 11.49
CA THR A 111 0.68 2.96 11.11
C THR A 111 0.95 1.48 10.84
N PRO A 112 1.78 1.15 9.85
CA PRO A 112 2.05 -0.25 9.50
C PRO A 112 3.04 -0.95 10.45
N ASP A 113 3.67 -0.23 11.37
CA ASP A 113 4.67 -0.76 12.30
C ASP A 113 4.13 -1.09 13.70
N LEU A 114 2.88 -0.81 13.97
CA LEU A 114 2.23 -1.21 15.21
C LEU A 114 1.80 -2.68 15.10
N ASN A 115 2.78 -3.58 15.22
CA ASN A 115 2.59 -5.03 15.10
C ASN A 115 2.05 -5.66 16.37
N MET A 116 1.08 -6.55 16.21
CA MET A 116 0.59 -7.42 17.28
C MET A 116 0.34 -8.81 16.71
N LYS A 117 0.81 -9.86 17.41
CA LYS A 117 0.46 -11.23 17.05
C LYS A 117 -1.04 -11.43 17.09
N LEU A 118 -1.57 -12.23 16.18
CA LEU A 118 -3.00 -12.49 16.07
C LEU A 118 -3.62 -12.97 17.39
N SER A 119 -2.95 -13.90 18.08
CA SER A 119 -3.38 -14.43 19.37
C SER A 119 -3.53 -13.33 20.44
N ASP A 120 -2.54 -12.43 20.53
CA ASP A 120 -2.52 -11.33 21.50
C ASP A 120 -3.56 -10.26 21.13
N PHE A 121 -3.71 -9.97 19.84
CA PHE A 121 -4.72 -9.03 19.33
C PHE A 121 -6.13 -9.50 19.70
N VAL A 122 -6.46 -10.77 19.46
CA VAL A 122 -7.75 -11.35 19.80
C VAL A 122 -7.96 -11.37 21.32
N ALA A 123 -6.94 -11.73 22.10
CA ALA A 123 -7.01 -11.67 23.56
C ALA A 123 -7.32 -10.24 24.05
N ARG A 124 -6.72 -9.22 23.43
CA ARG A 124 -6.99 -7.80 23.73
C ARG A 124 -8.39 -7.37 23.29
N ALA A 125 -8.84 -7.82 22.09
CA ALA A 125 -10.17 -7.51 21.57
C ALA A 125 -11.32 -8.08 22.44
N ARG A 126 -11.05 -9.13 23.20
CA ARG A 126 -12.01 -9.74 24.14
C ARG A 126 -12.12 -9.04 25.48
N GLN A 127 -11.25 -8.09 25.78
CA GLN A 127 -11.27 -7.35 27.03
C GLN A 127 -12.32 -6.24 27.00
N ALA A 128 -12.97 -5.99 28.15
CA ALA A 128 -14.01 -4.98 28.25
C ALA A 128 -13.51 -3.54 28.00
N ASP A 129 -12.23 -3.29 28.17
CA ASP A 129 -11.56 -2.02 27.96
C ASP A 129 -10.82 -1.96 26.59
N CYS A 130 -11.23 -2.77 25.63
CA CYS A 130 -10.69 -2.73 24.27
C CYS A 130 -10.80 -1.31 23.70
N PRO A 131 -9.69 -0.72 23.17
CA PRO A 131 -9.66 0.68 22.76
C PRO A 131 -10.39 0.97 21.44
N HIS A 132 -10.92 -0.05 20.77
CA HIS A 132 -11.59 0.08 19.48
C HIS A 132 -12.83 -0.82 19.41
N PRO A 133 -13.79 -0.53 18.52
CA PRO A 133 -14.91 -1.42 18.26
C PRO A 133 -14.43 -2.82 17.87
N VAL A 134 -15.16 -3.83 18.28
CA VAL A 134 -14.87 -5.22 17.94
C VAL A 134 -15.55 -5.61 16.63
N GLU A 135 -16.67 -4.99 16.32
CA GLU A 135 -17.42 -5.20 15.09
C GLU A 135 -16.63 -4.68 13.89
N LEU A 136 -16.40 -5.55 12.92
CA LEU A 136 -15.81 -5.20 11.65
C LEU A 136 -16.87 -4.53 10.74
N SER A 137 -16.51 -3.44 10.08
CA SER A 137 -17.42 -2.71 9.20
C SER A 137 -17.13 -2.92 7.71
N GLY A 138 -16.02 -3.58 7.38
CA GLY A 138 -15.63 -3.93 6.02
C GLY A 138 -14.25 -4.55 5.95
N ALA A 139 -14.01 -5.27 4.89
CA ALA A 139 -12.77 -5.97 4.61
C ALA A 139 -12.33 -5.73 3.17
N LEU A 140 -11.03 -5.56 2.94
CA LEU A 140 -10.48 -5.26 1.62
C LEU A 140 -9.27 -6.16 1.35
N ILE A 141 -9.28 -6.87 0.23
CA ILE A 141 -8.16 -7.68 -0.22
C ILE A 141 -7.63 -7.10 -1.52
N GLY A 142 -6.31 -7.09 -1.68
CA GLY A 142 -5.73 -6.82 -2.97
C GLY A 142 -4.79 -5.64 -3.05
N SER A 143 -4.99 -4.84 -4.08
CA SER A 143 -4.09 -3.87 -4.68
C SER A 143 -2.79 -4.51 -5.22
N CYS A 144 -1.72 -3.73 -5.45
CA CYS A 144 -0.47 -4.26 -5.98
C CYS A 144 0.35 -5.10 -4.99
N THR A 145 0.00 -5.10 -3.69
CA THR A 145 0.83 -5.71 -2.64
C THR A 145 0.48 -7.17 -2.38
N ASN A 146 -0.79 -7.48 -2.12
CA ASN A 146 -1.26 -8.81 -1.74
C ASN A 146 -2.47 -9.23 -2.59
N SER A 147 -2.24 -9.48 -3.88
CA SER A 147 -3.27 -9.87 -4.84
C SER A 147 -2.72 -10.72 -5.97
N SER A 148 -1.68 -11.48 -5.67
CA SER A 148 -1.16 -12.49 -6.59
C SER A 148 -2.18 -13.62 -6.80
N TYR A 149 -1.94 -14.43 -7.82
CA TYR A 149 -2.74 -15.64 -8.05
C TYR A 149 -2.74 -16.56 -6.81
N ALA A 150 -1.58 -16.71 -6.16
CA ALA A 150 -1.46 -17.50 -4.94
C ALA A 150 -2.32 -16.95 -3.80
N ASP A 151 -2.26 -15.64 -3.55
CA ASP A 151 -3.08 -14.99 -2.51
C ASP A 151 -4.58 -15.20 -2.77
N MET A 152 -5.01 -14.95 -4.02
CA MET A 152 -6.42 -15.10 -4.39
C MET A 152 -6.90 -16.54 -4.35
N SER A 153 -6.03 -17.52 -4.69
CA SER A 153 -6.36 -18.94 -4.59
C SER A 153 -6.60 -19.37 -3.16
N ARG A 154 -5.75 -18.94 -2.22
CA ARG A 154 -5.93 -19.24 -0.79
C ARG A 154 -7.20 -18.59 -0.21
N CYS A 155 -7.48 -17.34 -0.58
CA CYS A 155 -8.73 -16.68 -0.19
C CYS A 155 -9.97 -17.39 -0.74
N ALA A 156 -9.91 -17.85 -2.00
CA ALA A 156 -11.00 -18.61 -2.62
C ALA A 156 -11.21 -19.99 -1.97
N ASP A 157 -10.14 -20.66 -1.58
CA ASP A 157 -10.23 -21.94 -0.86
C ASP A 157 -10.94 -21.77 0.48
N LEU A 158 -10.57 -20.75 1.26
CA LEU A 158 -11.29 -20.43 2.52
C LEU A 158 -12.75 -20.08 2.27
N ALA A 159 -13.04 -19.34 1.22
CA ALA A 159 -14.42 -19.03 0.83
C ALA A 159 -15.21 -20.30 0.48
N GLN A 160 -14.62 -21.24 -0.25
CA GLN A 160 -15.22 -22.52 -0.61
C GLN A 160 -15.47 -23.39 0.64
N GLN A 161 -14.51 -23.44 1.59
CA GLN A 161 -14.70 -24.15 2.87
C GLN A 161 -15.94 -23.64 3.61
N ALA A 162 -16.08 -22.33 3.74
CA ALA A 162 -17.22 -21.71 4.42
C ALA A 162 -18.55 -21.91 3.63
N GLN A 163 -18.52 -21.78 2.30
CA GLN A 163 -19.69 -22.01 1.45
C GLN A 163 -20.20 -23.46 1.52
N ALA A 164 -19.31 -24.44 1.67
CA ALA A 164 -19.69 -25.85 1.87
C ALA A 164 -20.56 -26.06 3.12
N ARG A 165 -20.58 -25.07 4.02
CA ARG A 165 -21.43 -25.01 5.22
C ARG A 165 -22.55 -23.97 5.10
N GLY A 166 -22.83 -23.49 3.90
CA GLY A 166 -23.87 -22.48 3.64
C GLY A 166 -23.57 -21.08 4.16
N MET A 167 -22.31 -20.80 4.54
CA MET A 167 -21.92 -19.50 5.10
C MET A 167 -21.63 -18.48 3.99
N LYS A 168 -21.83 -17.22 4.35
CA LYS A 168 -21.44 -16.04 3.55
C LYS A 168 -20.70 -15.07 4.44
N VAL A 169 -19.97 -14.14 3.81
CA VAL A 169 -19.31 -13.05 4.55
C VAL A 169 -20.35 -12.20 5.30
N GLN A 170 -19.99 -11.80 6.50
CA GLN A 170 -20.85 -11.02 7.41
C GLN A 170 -20.70 -9.52 7.22
N VAL A 171 -19.62 -9.09 6.55
CA VAL A 171 -19.32 -7.69 6.25
C VAL A 171 -18.98 -7.54 4.76
N PRO A 172 -19.11 -6.34 4.19
CA PRO A 172 -18.65 -6.08 2.82
C PRO A 172 -17.20 -6.51 2.64
N LEU A 173 -16.94 -7.40 1.69
CA LEU A 173 -15.61 -7.84 1.29
C LEU A 173 -15.36 -7.41 -0.16
N ASP A 174 -14.47 -6.45 -0.33
CA ASP A 174 -14.03 -5.98 -1.64
C ASP A 174 -12.68 -6.58 -2.00
N VAL A 175 -12.57 -7.13 -3.20
CA VAL A 175 -11.37 -7.80 -3.70
C VAL A 175 -10.88 -7.11 -4.96
N THR A 176 -9.63 -6.67 -4.96
CA THR A 176 -9.01 -6.02 -6.12
C THR A 176 -7.87 -6.90 -6.64
N PRO A 177 -8.01 -7.54 -7.81
CA PRO A 177 -6.93 -8.30 -8.45
C PRO A 177 -5.70 -7.43 -8.72
N GLY A 178 -4.50 -8.02 -8.70
CA GLY A 178 -3.24 -7.30 -8.87
C GLY A 178 -2.97 -6.80 -10.29
N SER A 179 -3.58 -7.43 -11.29
CA SER A 179 -3.48 -7.06 -12.70
C SER A 179 -4.63 -7.66 -13.49
N GLU A 180 -4.82 -7.20 -14.72
CA GLU A 180 -5.79 -7.79 -15.64
C GLU A 180 -5.47 -9.27 -15.95
N GLN A 181 -4.19 -9.60 -16.06
CA GLN A 181 -3.77 -10.97 -16.26
C GLN A 181 -4.16 -11.87 -15.08
N VAL A 182 -3.97 -11.40 -13.84
CA VAL A 182 -4.43 -12.11 -12.64
C VAL A 182 -5.94 -12.22 -12.63
N ARG A 183 -6.70 -11.15 -12.94
CA ARG A 183 -8.15 -11.15 -12.99
C ARG A 183 -8.69 -12.19 -13.97
N ALA A 184 -8.20 -12.17 -15.21
CA ALA A 184 -8.62 -13.11 -16.23
C ALA A 184 -8.27 -14.57 -15.87
N THR A 185 -7.15 -14.77 -15.18
CA THR A 185 -6.75 -16.09 -14.69
C THR A 185 -7.68 -16.56 -13.56
N MET A 186 -8.03 -15.65 -12.63
CA MET A 186 -9.01 -15.91 -11.55
C MET A 186 -10.39 -16.28 -12.10
N GLU A 187 -10.84 -15.59 -13.13
CA GLU A 187 -12.11 -15.88 -13.81
C GLU A 187 -12.08 -17.27 -14.44
N ARG A 188 -11.05 -17.60 -15.24
CA ARG A 188 -10.87 -18.92 -15.87
C ARG A 188 -10.83 -20.05 -14.83
N ASP A 189 -10.11 -19.86 -13.73
CA ASP A 189 -9.87 -20.89 -12.72
C ASP A 189 -10.94 -20.89 -11.61
N GLN A 190 -12.07 -20.18 -11.82
CA GLN A 190 -13.24 -20.12 -10.93
C GLN A 190 -12.94 -19.52 -9.53
N ILE A 191 -11.81 -18.83 -9.36
CA ILE A 191 -11.45 -18.14 -8.12
C ILE A 191 -12.40 -16.98 -7.87
N GLU A 192 -12.67 -16.18 -8.91
CA GLU A 192 -13.63 -15.08 -8.86
C GLU A 192 -15.03 -15.54 -8.48
N ALA A 193 -15.48 -16.66 -9.08
CA ALA A 193 -16.78 -17.25 -8.78
C ALA A 193 -16.86 -17.72 -7.32
N ALA A 194 -15.81 -18.33 -6.78
CA ALA A 194 -15.77 -18.76 -5.39
C ALA A 194 -15.90 -17.57 -4.41
N LEU A 195 -15.19 -16.48 -4.68
CA LEU A 195 -15.25 -15.26 -3.85
C LEU A 195 -16.62 -14.57 -3.96
N THR A 196 -17.15 -14.40 -5.15
CA THR A 196 -18.46 -13.74 -5.38
C THR A 196 -19.62 -14.55 -4.82
N ASN A 197 -19.59 -15.87 -4.95
CA ASN A 197 -20.58 -16.75 -4.33
C ASN A 197 -20.57 -16.66 -2.80
N ALA A 198 -19.42 -16.39 -2.18
CA ALA A 198 -19.31 -16.13 -0.75
C ALA A 198 -19.88 -14.76 -0.33
N GLY A 199 -20.16 -13.88 -1.29
CA GLY A 199 -20.68 -12.54 -1.05
C GLY A 199 -19.62 -11.43 -1.20
N ALA A 200 -18.42 -11.75 -1.67
CA ALA A 200 -17.41 -10.74 -1.99
C ALA A 200 -17.75 -10.00 -3.29
N ARG A 201 -17.25 -8.78 -3.42
CA ARG A 201 -17.33 -7.99 -4.66
C ARG A 201 -15.93 -7.86 -5.25
N VAL A 202 -15.75 -8.38 -6.45
CA VAL A 202 -14.49 -8.21 -7.19
C VAL A 202 -14.52 -6.88 -7.93
N LEU A 203 -13.56 -6.05 -7.68
CA LEU A 203 -13.40 -4.72 -8.26
C LEU A 203 -12.44 -4.75 -9.45
N ALA A 204 -12.45 -3.68 -10.24
CA ALA A 204 -11.42 -3.46 -11.24
C ALA A 204 -10.03 -3.40 -10.59
N ASN A 205 -9.02 -3.86 -11.32
CA ASN A 205 -7.61 -3.86 -10.89
C ASN A 205 -7.02 -2.43 -10.85
N ALA A 206 -7.52 -1.61 -9.95
CA ALA A 206 -7.14 -0.22 -9.76
C ALA A 206 -6.92 0.09 -8.28
N CYS A 207 -6.18 1.18 -8.01
CA CYS A 207 -5.84 1.56 -6.64
C CYS A 207 -7.02 2.03 -5.78
N GLY A 208 -8.14 2.44 -6.35
CA GLY A 208 -9.38 2.92 -5.71
C GLY A 208 -9.42 2.95 -4.19
N PRO A 209 -9.90 1.87 -3.54
CA PRO A 209 -9.97 1.81 -2.08
C PRO A 209 -8.62 1.94 -1.37
N CYS A 210 -7.51 1.56 -2.01
CA CYS A 210 -6.17 1.68 -1.42
C CYS A 210 -5.70 3.14 -1.27
N ILE A 211 -6.26 4.08 -2.03
CA ILE A 211 -5.79 5.48 -2.08
C ILE A 211 -6.88 6.51 -1.77
N GLY A 212 -7.86 6.16 -0.97
CA GLY A 212 -8.86 7.10 -0.48
C GLY A 212 -10.07 7.30 -1.39
N GLN A 213 -10.30 6.41 -2.34
CA GLN A 213 -11.45 6.47 -3.25
C GLN A 213 -12.56 5.48 -2.90
N TRP A 214 -12.50 4.86 -1.73
CA TRP A 214 -13.56 3.98 -1.25
C TRP A 214 -14.72 4.80 -0.70
N LYS A 215 -15.85 4.75 -1.39
CA LYS A 215 -17.04 5.53 -1.01
C LYS A 215 -17.84 4.78 0.05
N ARG A 216 -17.81 5.30 1.28
CA ARG A 216 -18.56 4.80 2.45
C ARG A 216 -19.29 5.96 3.12
N ALA A 217 -20.30 6.48 2.42
CA ALA A 217 -21.07 7.65 2.91
C ALA A 217 -21.80 7.36 4.25
N ASP A 218 -22.13 6.11 4.52
CA ASP A 218 -22.76 5.62 5.75
C ASP A 218 -21.85 5.65 6.98
N LYS A 219 -20.52 5.80 6.78
CA LYS A 219 -19.51 5.78 7.85
C LYS A 219 -18.78 7.10 8.06
N GLN A 220 -19.18 8.15 7.37
CA GLN A 220 -18.51 9.44 7.49
C GLN A 220 -18.67 10.04 8.90
N GLY A 221 -17.53 10.33 9.56
CA GLY A 221 -17.47 10.86 10.91
C GLY A 221 -17.70 9.85 12.04
N GLU A 222 -17.99 8.58 11.71
CA GLU A 222 -18.18 7.52 12.70
C GLU A 222 -16.87 6.75 12.93
N THR A 223 -16.59 6.43 14.18
CA THR A 223 -15.51 5.47 14.53
C THR A 223 -15.94 4.08 14.09
N ASN A 224 -15.14 3.48 13.22
CA ASN A 224 -15.40 2.14 12.70
C ASN A 224 -14.07 1.41 12.41
N VAL A 225 -14.14 0.09 12.27
CA VAL A 225 -12.96 -0.74 12.03
C VAL A 225 -13.06 -1.43 10.69
N ILE A 226 -11.95 -1.43 9.95
CA ILE A 226 -11.76 -2.21 8.73
C ILE A 226 -10.50 -3.03 8.82
N LEU A 227 -10.46 -4.12 8.08
CA LEU A 227 -9.29 -4.98 7.95
C LEU A 227 -8.87 -5.06 6.47
N THR A 228 -7.60 -4.86 6.19
CA THR A 228 -7.13 -4.84 4.79
C THR A 228 -5.83 -5.62 4.61
N SER A 229 -5.62 -6.17 3.44
CA SER A 229 -4.33 -6.75 3.03
C SER A 229 -3.45 -5.74 2.27
N PHE A 230 -3.72 -4.46 2.42
CA PHE A 230 -2.94 -3.39 1.78
C PHE A 230 -1.61 -3.17 2.50
N ASN A 231 -0.79 -2.29 1.95
CA ASN A 231 0.51 -1.97 2.55
C ASN A 231 0.48 -0.78 3.50
N ARG A 232 -0.60 0.02 3.51
CA ARG A 232 -0.71 1.27 4.27
C ARG A 232 -2.06 1.41 4.93
N ASN A 233 -2.04 1.94 6.16
CA ASN A 233 -3.21 2.13 6.99
C ASN A 233 -3.25 3.50 7.69
N PHE A 234 -2.61 4.51 7.09
CA PHE A 234 -2.63 5.86 7.64
C PHE A 234 -4.06 6.39 7.79
N ARG A 235 -4.23 7.35 8.68
CA ARG A 235 -5.52 7.96 8.99
C ARG A 235 -6.22 8.49 7.75
N GLY A 236 -7.45 8.08 7.52
CA GLY A 236 -8.24 8.46 6.34
C GLY A 236 -7.78 7.83 5.02
N ARG A 237 -6.84 6.89 5.05
CA ARG A 237 -6.18 6.34 3.85
C ARG A 237 -7.13 5.70 2.86
N ASN A 238 -8.19 5.02 3.29
CA ASN A 238 -9.03 4.21 2.44
C ASN A 238 -10.32 4.90 1.98
N ASP A 239 -11.06 5.50 2.92
CA ASP A 239 -12.39 6.08 2.71
C ASP A 239 -12.46 7.60 2.99
N GLY A 240 -11.32 8.22 3.32
CA GLY A 240 -11.25 9.63 3.68
C GLY A 240 -11.78 9.95 5.10
N ASN A 241 -12.30 8.97 5.84
CA ASN A 241 -12.76 9.15 7.20
C ASN A 241 -11.61 8.97 8.20
N ALA A 242 -11.25 10.06 8.89
CA ALA A 242 -10.19 10.05 9.90
C ALA A 242 -10.50 9.16 11.13
N GLN A 243 -11.74 8.74 11.31
CA GLN A 243 -12.19 7.86 12.38
C GLN A 243 -12.18 6.37 12.00
N THR A 244 -11.88 6.04 10.74
CA THR A 244 -11.74 4.64 10.30
C THR A 244 -10.42 4.07 10.79
N LEU A 245 -10.50 3.05 11.64
CA LEU A 245 -9.37 2.29 12.17
C LEU A 245 -9.06 1.15 11.19
N ASN A 246 -7.98 1.26 10.43
CA ASN A 246 -7.57 0.23 9.50
C ASN A 246 -6.42 -0.60 10.09
N PHE A 247 -6.62 -1.91 10.16
CA PHE A 247 -5.58 -2.88 10.49
C PHE A 247 -5.13 -3.65 9.24
N LEU A 248 -3.83 -3.93 9.15
CA LEU A 248 -3.24 -4.71 8.06
C LEU A 248 -3.07 -6.16 8.49
N ALA A 249 -3.41 -7.09 7.61
CA ALA A 249 -3.18 -8.52 7.80
C ALA A 249 -2.98 -9.24 6.46
N ALA A 250 -2.55 -10.50 6.51
CA ALA A 250 -2.48 -11.35 5.34
C ALA A 250 -3.87 -11.54 4.69
N PRO A 251 -3.98 -11.73 3.36
CA PRO A 251 -5.25 -11.86 2.66
C PRO A 251 -6.15 -12.95 3.21
N GLU A 252 -5.58 -14.09 3.61
CA GLU A 252 -6.30 -15.22 4.21
C GLU A 252 -6.94 -14.84 5.55
N ILE A 253 -6.20 -14.09 6.37
CA ILE A 253 -6.70 -13.60 7.66
C ILE A 253 -7.84 -12.61 7.43
N VAL A 254 -7.68 -11.66 6.48
CA VAL A 254 -8.75 -10.73 6.09
C VAL A 254 -10.01 -11.47 5.63
N THR A 255 -9.84 -12.54 4.84
CA THR A 255 -10.94 -13.39 4.37
C THR A 255 -11.68 -14.06 5.53
N ALA A 256 -10.95 -14.70 6.44
CA ALA A 256 -11.56 -15.37 7.60
C ALA A 256 -12.32 -14.38 8.49
N TYR A 257 -11.77 -13.20 8.73
CA TYR A 257 -12.45 -12.15 9.47
C TYR A 257 -13.69 -11.58 8.76
N ALA A 258 -13.72 -11.55 7.43
CA ALA A 258 -14.91 -11.15 6.71
C ALA A 258 -16.09 -12.11 6.95
N PHE A 259 -15.83 -13.41 7.16
CA PHE A 259 -16.83 -14.39 7.57
C PHE A 259 -17.21 -14.27 9.04
N ALA A 260 -16.28 -13.91 9.92
CA ALA A 260 -16.56 -13.72 11.33
C ALA A 260 -17.31 -12.42 11.63
N GLY A 261 -17.01 -11.34 10.91
CA GLY A 261 -17.57 -10.00 11.12
C GLY A 261 -17.08 -9.31 12.40
N ARG A 262 -16.14 -9.91 13.14
CA ARG A 262 -15.70 -9.47 14.48
C ARG A 262 -14.21 -9.69 14.68
N LEU A 263 -13.54 -8.80 15.40
CA LEU A 263 -12.10 -8.83 15.67
C LEU A 263 -11.72 -9.74 16.86
N ASP A 264 -12.65 -10.14 17.70
CA ASP A 264 -12.43 -11.04 18.83
C ASP A 264 -12.49 -12.55 18.45
N PHE A 265 -12.49 -12.83 17.16
CA PHE A 265 -12.43 -14.16 16.57
C PHE A 265 -10.98 -14.51 16.20
N ASN A 266 -10.52 -15.68 16.61
CA ASN A 266 -9.22 -16.21 16.18
C ASN A 266 -9.42 -17.27 15.10
N PRO A 267 -9.11 -17.00 13.83
CA PRO A 267 -9.31 -17.94 12.73
C PRO A 267 -8.48 -19.23 12.86
N MET A 268 -7.44 -19.24 13.69
CA MET A 268 -6.57 -20.40 13.90
C MET A 268 -7.14 -21.39 14.94
N THR A 269 -7.99 -20.91 15.86
CA THR A 269 -8.44 -21.73 17.00
C THR A 269 -9.94 -21.76 17.21
N ASP A 270 -10.65 -20.72 16.79
CA ASP A 270 -12.07 -20.58 17.08
C ASP A 270 -12.96 -21.24 16.03
N ALA A 271 -14.21 -21.50 16.40
CA ALA A 271 -15.25 -21.94 15.50
C ALA A 271 -16.23 -20.81 15.20
N LEU A 272 -16.75 -20.78 14.00
CA LEU A 272 -17.94 -20.02 13.61
C LEU A 272 -19.16 -20.94 13.68
N THR A 273 -20.34 -20.36 13.81
CA THR A 273 -21.60 -21.11 13.75
C THR A 273 -22.16 -21.05 12.33
N ALA A 274 -22.29 -22.19 11.70
CA ALA A 274 -22.91 -22.30 10.38
C ALA A 274 -24.44 -22.09 10.47
N PRO A 275 -25.14 -21.79 9.35
CA PRO A 275 -26.59 -21.57 9.32
C PRO A 275 -27.42 -22.76 9.83
N ASP A 276 -26.90 -23.98 9.76
CA ASP A 276 -27.53 -25.20 10.28
C ASP A 276 -27.29 -25.42 11.79
N GLY A 277 -26.58 -24.49 12.45
CA GLY A 277 -26.21 -24.55 13.87
C GLY A 277 -24.94 -25.36 14.15
N SER A 278 -24.29 -25.95 13.15
CA SER A 278 -23.06 -26.71 13.35
C SER A 278 -21.84 -25.79 13.55
N GLU A 279 -20.84 -26.28 14.23
CA GLU A 279 -19.55 -25.61 14.34
C GLU A 279 -18.76 -25.76 13.02
N PHE A 280 -18.15 -24.66 12.59
CA PHE A 280 -17.24 -24.60 11.47
C PHE A 280 -15.90 -23.99 11.88
N ARG A 281 -14.81 -24.64 11.50
CA ARG A 281 -13.43 -24.11 11.66
C ARG A 281 -12.77 -24.10 10.31
N PHE A 282 -12.04 -23.03 10.01
CA PHE A 282 -11.20 -22.99 8.84
C PHE A 282 -10.06 -24.00 8.96
N ALA A 283 -9.84 -24.79 7.90
CA ALA A 283 -8.62 -25.52 7.70
C ALA A 283 -7.58 -24.61 6.99
N PRO A 284 -6.28 -24.88 7.14
CA PRO A 284 -5.27 -24.17 6.34
C PRO A 284 -5.64 -24.21 4.85
N PRO A 285 -5.57 -23.09 4.14
CA PRO A 285 -5.96 -23.06 2.73
C PRO A 285 -4.98 -23.84 1.86
N ALA A 286 -5.47 -24.40 0.76
CA ALA A 286 -4.65 -25.08 -0.23
C ALA A 286 -3.67 -24.07 -0.87
N ASP A 287 -2.40 -24.46 -0.95
CA ASP A 287 -1.34 -23.62 -1.54
C ASP A 287 -1.22 -23.90 -3.05
N LYS A 288 -1.67 -22.94 -3.85
CA LYS A 288 -1.50 -22.94 -5.31
C LYS A 288 -0.62 -21.75 -5.68
N GLU A 289 0.69 -21.99 -5.73
CA GLU A 289 1.67 -20.95 -6.05
C GLU A 289 1.43 -20.32 -7.42
N LEU A 290 1.15 -21.14 -8.44
CA LEU A 290 0.97 -20.75 -9.83
C LEU A 290 -0.26 -21.40 -10.45
N PRO A 291 -0.88 -20.79 -11.47
CA PRO A 291 -1.99 -21.41 -12.19
C PRO A 291 -1.50 -22.65 -12.98
N GLU A 292 -2.21 -23.75 -12.87
CA GLU A 292 -1.87 -25.04 -13.48
C GLU A 292 -1.71 -24.94 -15.01
N HIS A 293 -2.53 -24.10 -15.65
CA HIS A 293 -2.54 -23.89 -17.10
C HIS A 293 -1.85 -22.57 -17.53
N GLY A 294 -0.91 -22.06 -16.72
CA GLY A 294 -0.29 -20.75 -16.93
C GLY A 294 -1.26 -19.60 -16.77
N TYR A 295 -0.78 -18.38 -16.98
CA TYR A 295 -1.61 -17.19 -16.88
C TYR A 295 -2.44 -16.96 -18.13
N ALA A 296 -3.69 -16.51 -17.98
CA ALA A 296 -4.50 -16.01 -19.08
C ALA A 296 -3.95 -14.66 -19.60
N MET A 297 -4.17 -14.39 -20.88
CA MET A 297 -3.67 -13.13 -21.48
C MET A 297 -4.43 -11.89 -20.99
N GLY A 298 -5.64 -12.05 -20.49
CA GLY A 298 -6.52 -10.94 -20.14
C GLY A 298 -7.20 -10.30 -21.35
N ASP A 299 -7.86 -9.18 -21.13
CA ASP A 299 -8.54 -8.44 -22.18
C ASP A 299 -7.54 -7.64 -23.03
N ALA A 300 -7.46 -7.94 -24.31
CA ALA A 300 -6.56 -7.29 -25.26
C ALA A 300 -6.83 -5.79 -25.41
N SER A 301 -8.04 -5.30 -25.05
CA SER A 301 -8.37 -3.87 -25.10
C SER A 301 -7.57 -3.03 -24.09
N TYR A 302 -6.98 -3.67 -23.06
CA TYR A 302 -6.07 -2.99 -22.12
C TYR A 302 -4.61 -2.92 -22.60
N MET A 303 -4.28 -3.59 -23.71
CA MET A 303 -2.97 -3.43 -24.32
C MET A 303 -2.88 -2.04 -24.94
N PRO A 304 -1.77 -1.33 -24.72
CA PRO A 304 -1.58 -0.04 -25.36
C PRO A 304 -1.60 -0.22 -26.89
N GLU A 305 -2.30 0.68 -27.57
CA GLU A 305 -2.22 0.73 -29.02
C GLU A 305 -0.74 0.94 -29.45
N PRO A 306 -0.36 0.46 -30.65
CA PRO A 306 0.94 0.78 -31.21
C PRO A 306 1.19 2.29 -31.15
N MET A 307 2.40 2.69 -30.76
CA MET A 307 2.73 4.12 -30.66
C MET A 307 2.29 4.83 -31.95
N PRO A 308 1.41 5.83 -31.85
CA PRO A 308 1.01 6.59 -33.03
C PRO A 308 2.22 7.28 -33.65
N VAL A 309 2.20 7.43 -34.95
CA VAL A 309 3.23 8.24 -35.65
C VAL A 309 3.17 9.65 -35.04
N PRO A 310 4.29 10.22 -34.57
CA PRO A 310 4.31 11.57 -34.03
C PRO A 310 3.69 12.57 -35.01
N GLN A 311 2.72 13.31 -34.54
CA GLN A 311 2.07 14.38 -35.30
C GLN A 311 2.47 15.72 -34.68
N PRO A 312 3.51 16.37 -35.19
CA PRO A 312 4.08 17.57 -34.56
C PRO A 312 3.12 18.77 -34.54
N ASP A 313 2.11 18.76 -35.42
CA ASP A 313 1.14 19.86 -35.56
C ASP A 313 -0.13 19.69 -34.70
N VAL A 314 -0.23 18.62 -33.92
CA VAL A 314 -1.37 18.42 -33.01
C VAL A 314 -1.33 19.44 -31.88
N ARG A 315 -2.35 20.28 -31.80
CA ARG A 315 -2.57 21.19 -30.69
C ARG A 315 -3.56 20.57 -29.71
N VAL A 316 -3.23 20.68 -28.43
CA VAL A 316 -4.13 20.32 -27.35
C VAL A 316 -4.87 21.57 -26.91
N ASP A 317 -6.18 21.62 -27.14
CA ASP A 317 -7.03 22.69 -26.64
C ASP A 317 -7.53 22.34 -25.24
N ILE A 318 -7.23 23.19 -24.28
CA ILE A 318 -7.73 23.09 -22.90
C ILE A 318 -8.68 24.26 -22.69
N ASP A 319 -9.91 23.97 -22.27
CA ASP A 319 -10.86 24.99 -21.86
C ASP A 319 -10.24 25.85 -20.73
N PRO A 320 -10.08 27.17 -20.92
CA PRO A 320 -9.52 28.04 -19.87
C PRO A 320 -10.31 28.03 -18.54
N LYS A 321 -11.55 27.55 -18.57
CA LYS A 321 -12.41 27.38 -17.37
C LYS A 321 -12.38 25.98 -16.81
N SER A 322 -11.55 25.08 -17.34
CA SER A 322 -11.45 23.72 -16.83
C SER A 322 -10.98 23.72 -15.38
N GLU A 323 -11.71 23.02 -14.51
CA GLU A 323 -11.28 22.80 -13.13
C GLU A 323 -10.28 21.64 -13.00
N ARG A 324 -10.12 20.82 -14.05
CA ARG A 324 -9.35 19.58 -14.02
C ARG A 324 -8.05 19.62 -14.81
N LEU A 325 -7.95 20.53 -15.79
CA LEU A 325 -6.80 20.66 -16.68
C LEU A 325 -6.35 22.11 -16.72
N GLU A 326 -5.05 22.33 -16.72
CA GLU A 326 -4.43 23.64 -16.86
C GLU A 326 -3.30 23.57 -17.87
N ALA A 327 -3.27 24.53 -18.83
CA ALA A 327 -2.15 24.66 -19.74
C ALA A 327 -0.95 25.27 -19.01
N LEU A 328 0.12 24.48 -18.89
CA LEU A 328 1.34 24.97 -18.26
C LEU A 328 2.07 25.93 -19.19
N GLN A 329 2.52 27.05 -18.64
CA GLN A 329 3.42 27.94 -19.34
C GLN A 329 4.85 27.36 -19.32
N PRO A 330 5.62 27.50 -20.41
CA PRO A 330 7.03 27.15 -20.42
C PRO A 330 7.78 27.90 -19.30
N PHE A 331 8.69 27.22 -18.60
CA PHE A 331 9.57 27.86 -17.63
C PHE A 331 11.02 27.80 -18.13
N GLU A 332 11.77 28.83 -17.80
CA GLU A 332 13.17 28.89 -18.16
C GLU A 332 14.03 27.90 -17.40
N SER A 333 15.06 27.39 -18.04
CA SER A 333 16.04 26.54 -17.37
C SER A 333 16.83 27.34 -16.33
N TYR A 334 16.98 26.80 -15.14
CA TYR A 334 17.86 27.36 -14.12
C TYR A 334 19.31 27.56 -14.60
N PHE A 335 19.75 26.75 -15.55
CA PHE A 335 21.11 26.78 -16.08
C PHE A 335 21.25 27.63 -17.34
N ALA A 336 20.21 28.34 -17.77
CA ALA A 336 20.26 29.16 -19.01
C ALA A 336 21.30 30.28 -18.94
N HIS A 337 21.74 30.69 -17.76
CA HIS A 337 22.65 31.80 -17.52
C HIS A 337 24.04 31.41 -17.00
N GLY A 338 24.41 30.14 -17.07
CA GLY A 338 25.79 29.63 -16.86
C GLY A 338 26.30 29.52 -15.43
N SER A 339 25.82 30.29 -14.48
CA SER A 339 26.08 30.12 -13.05
C SER A 339 24.80 30.31 -12.26
N TYR A 340 24.61 29.51 -11.22
CA TYR A 340 23.43 29.59 -10.38
C TYR A 340 23.82 29.88 -8.93
N GLU A 341 23.53 31.10 -8.50
CA GLU A 341 23.60 31.47 -7.09
C GLU A 341 22.18 31.48 -6.53
N LEU A 342 21.97 30.70 -5.48
CA LEU A 342 20.69 30.69 -4.78
C LEU A 342 20.47 32.04 -4.08
N PRO A 343 19.36 32.73 -4.35
CA PRO A 343 19.05 33.96 -3.62
C PRO A 343 18.77 33.67 -2.15
N PRO A 344 18.82 34.67 -1.27
CA PRO A 344 18.35 34.52 0.10
C PRO A 344 16.91 34.02 0.12
N MET A 345 16.66 32.91 0.81
CA MET A 345 15.35 32.26 0.89
C MET A 345 14.78 32.34 2.30
N ARG A 346 13.46 32.46 2.39
CA ARG A 346 12.74 32.27 3.65
C ARG A 346 12.51 30.80 3.93
N CYS A 347 12.66 30.38 5.16
CA CYS A 347 12.15 29.08 5.60
C CYS A 347 10.61 29.16 5.68
N LEU A 348 9.93 28.57 4.71
CA LEU A 348 8.46 28.50 4.70
C LEU A 348 7.96 27.71 5.90
N MET A 349 8.65 26.61 6.20
CA MET A 349 8.30 25.69 7.25
C MET A 349 9.49 24.79 7.59
N ARG A 350 9.67 24.50 8.86
CA ARG A 350 10.46 23.38 9.35
C ARG A 350 9.49 22.27 9.78
N ILE A 351 9.59 21.11 9.14
CA ILE A 351 8.73 19.96 9.40
C ILE A 351 9.25 19.24 10.63
N ARG A 352 8.36 18.87 11.54
CA ARG A 352 8.67 18.03 12.70
C ARG A 352 8.22 16.61 12.47
N GLY A 353 9.13 15.66 12.66
CA GLY A 353 8.87 14.24 12.58
C GLY A 353 8.70 13.73 11.15
N LYS A 354 7.97 12.64 11.01
CA LYS A 354 7.71 11.95 9.75
C LYS A 354 6.86 12.79 8.79
N CYS A 355 7.31 12.87 7.54
CA CYS A 355 6.56 13.51 6.46
C CYS A 355 6.51 12.60 5.23
N THR A 356 5.47 11.78 5.15
CA THR A 356 5.27 10.86 4.03
C THR A 356 4.73 11.58 2.80
N THR A 357 4.69 10.89 1.66
CA THR A 357 4.06 11.41 0.43
C THR A 357 2.58 11.74 0.63
N ASP A 358 1.87 11.09 1.56
CA ASP A 358 0.49 11.44 1.92
C ASP A 358 0.39 12.78 2.66
N HIS A 359 1.44 13.17 3.41
CA HIS A 359 1.50 14.49 4.05
C HIS A 359 1.88 15.59 3.06
N ILE A 360 2.69 15.26 2.04
CA ILE A 360 3.17 16.20 1.04
C ILE A 360 2.09 16.49 0.01
N SER A 361 1.50 15.43 -0.55
CA SER A 361 0.48 15.51 -1.60
C SER A 361 -0.59 14.45 -1.36
N ALA A 362 -1.63 14.81 -0.62
CA ALA A 362 -2.72 13.89 -0.30
C ALA A 362 -3.41 13.39 -1.56
N ALA A 363 -3.77 12.10 -1.57
CA ALA A 363 -4.56 11.47 -2.62
C ALA A 363 -6.07 11.70 -2.42
N GLY A 364 -6.91 10.72 -2.70
CA GLY A 364 -8.35 10.78 -2.49
C GLY A 364 -9.03 11.85 -3.36
N PRO A 365 -9.81 12.76 -2.77
CA PRO A 365 -10.54 13.79 -3.52
C PRO A 365 -9.68 14.73 -4.33
N TRP A 366 -8.39 14.89 -3.99
CA TRP A 366 -7.45 15.76 -4.68
C TRP A 366 -7.03 15.22 -6.04
N LEU A 367 -7.11 13.92 -6.28
CA LEU A 367 -6.70 13.29 -7.54
C LEU A 367 -7.46 13.81 -8.76
N LYS A 368 -8.65 14.38 -8.57
CA LYS A 368 -9.38 15.03 -9.66
C LYS A 368 -8.64 16.23 -10.26
N TYR A 369 -7.71 16.81 -9.50
CA TYR A 369 -6.95 18.01 -9.91
C TYR A 369 -5.53 17.68 -10.41
N LYS A 370 -5.15 16.42 -10.55
CA LYS A 370 -3.78 16.04 -10.95
C LYS A 370 -3.32 16.62 -12.30
N GLY A 371 -4.24 17.04 -13.15
CA GLY A 371 -3.96 17.74 -14.40
C GLY A 371 -4.10 19.28 -14.33
N HIS A 372 -4.36 19.83 -13.14
CA HIS A 372 -4.53 21.26 -12.90
C HIS A 372 -3.59 21.71 -11.77
N LEU A 373 -2.41 22.18 -12.12
CA LEU A 373 -1.32 22.43 -11.18
C LEU A 373 -1.71 23.46 -10.11
N SER A 374 -2.35 24.55 -10.52
CA SER A 374 -2.79 25.60 -9.59
C SER A 374 -3.83 25.13 -8.56
N HIS A 375 -4.68 24.17 -8.92
CA HIS A 375 -5.66 23.61 -7.99
C HIS A 375 -5.03 22.56 -7.07
N ILE A 376 -4.23 21.63 -7.61
CA ILE A 376 -3.64 20.57 -6.78
C ILE A 376 -2.59 21.10 -5.81
N ALA A 377 -1.92 22.19 -6.16
CA ALA A 377 -0.94 22.84 -5.28
C ALA A 377 -1.54 23.27 -3.92
N ASN A 378 -2.87 23.44 -3.83
CA ASN A 378 -3.52 23.76 -2.57
C ASN A 378 -3.48 22.61 -1.54
N ASN A 379 -3.10 21.40 -1.93
CA ASN A 379 -2.90 20.30 -0.98
C ASN A 379 -1.44 20.14 -0.52
N THR A 380 -0.54 20.99 -1.00
CA THR A 380 0.89 20.90 -0.67
C THR A 380 1.11 20.96 0.84
N LEU A 381 1.75 19.89 1.36
CA LEU A 381 2.16 19.75 2.77
C LEU A 381 1.00 19.88 3.79
N MET A 382 -0.24 19.69 3.33
CA MET A 382 -1.40 19.85 4.21
C MET A 382 -1.45 18.88 5.38
N GLY A 383 -0.71 17.78 5.34
CA GLY A 383 -0.57 16.83 6.44
C GLY A 383 0.68 17.04 7.30
N ALA A 384 1.57 17.96 6.93
CA ALA A 384 2.83 18.16 7.63
C ALA A 384 2.65 18.97 8.93
N VAL A 385 3.42 18.58 9.95
CA VAL A 385 3.46 19.27 11.25
C VAL A 385 4.53 20.34 11.23
N ASN A 386 4.19 21.58 11.48
CA ASN A 386 5.14 22.68 11.63
C ASN A 386 5.83 22.57 13.00
N ASP A 387 7.15 22.52 13.03
CA ASP A 387 7.94 22.42 14.26
C ASP A 387 7.84 23.69 15.14
N GLU A 388 7.70 24.86 14.53
CA GLU A 388 7.56 26.12 15.26
C GLU A 388 6.25 26.20 16.03
N THR A 389 5.14 25.82 15.38
CA THR A 389 3.78 26.00 15.93
C THR A 389 3.22 24.74 16.56
N GLY A 390 3.78 23.58 16.24
CA GLY A 390 3.25 22.26 16.61
C GLY A 390 1.95 21.89 15.90
N ARG A 391 1.49 22.69 14.93
CA ARG A 391 0.22 22.51 14.23
C ARG A 391 0.41 21.87 12.87
N VAL A 392 -0.63 21.19 12.41
CA VAL A 392 -0.70 20.61 11.05
C VAL A 392 -1.19 21.70 10.09
N ASN A 393 -0.62 21.74 8.88
CA ASN A 393 -1.00 22.68 7.82
C ASN A 393 -1.02 24.15 8.26
N ASP A 394 0.00 24.56 8.98
CA ASP A 394 0.11 25.92 9.52
C ASP A 394 1.48 26.50 9.21
N ALA A 395 1.52 27.67 8.63
CA ALA A 395 2.74 28.42 8.38
C ALA A 395 2.54 29.88 8.79
N ARG A 396 3.66 30.55 9.17
CA ARG A 396 3.65 31.91 9.65
C ARG A 396 4.25 32.86 8.62
N ASP A 397 3.59 34.00 8.41
CA ASP A 397 4.13 35.09 7.61
C ASP A 397 5.04 36.00 8.48
N TYR A 398 6.32 35.94 8.24
CA TYR A 398 7.34 36.74 8.94
C TYR A 398 7.50 38.16 8.37
N GLU A 399 6.91 38.45 7.22
CA GLU A 399 6.95 39.77 6.58
C GLU A 399 5.75 40.65 6.93
N ALA A 400 4.72 40.06 7.55
CA ALA A 400 3.60 40.82 8.08
C ALA A 400 3.99 41.52 9.39
N GLY A 401 3.61 42.76 9.59
CA GLY A 401 3.88 43.51 10.82
C GLY A 401 3.34 42.85 12.09
N GLU A 402 2.24 42.11 11.97
CA GLU A 402 1.71 41.20 13.01
C GLU A 402 1.82 39.75 12.52
N PRO A 403 2.08 38.80 13.41
CA PRO A 403 2.16 37.40 13.05
C PRO A 403 0.85 36.92 12.40
N ARG A 404 0.92 36.59 11.13
CA ARG A 404 -0.22 36.06 10.40
C ARG A 404 0.02 34.59 10.09
N HIS A 405 -0.91 33.77 10.53
CA HIS A 405 -0.92 32.33 10.25
C HIS A 405 -1.89 32.02 9.11
N ASP A 406 -1.54 31.04 8.30
CA ASP A 406 -2.40 30.49 7.24
C ASP A 406 -1.95 29.07 6.89
N THR A 407 -2.67 28.42 5.96
CA THR A 407 -2.25 27.15 5.40
C THR A 407 -0.91 27.28 4.69
N ILE A 408 -0.16 26.19 4.63
CA ILE A 408 1.17 26.17 4.00
C ILE A 408 1.09 26.58 2.54
N ALA A 409 0.10 26.05 1.78
CA ALA A 409 -0.12 26.39 0.38
C ALA A 409 -0.44 27.87 0.20
N ALA A 410 -1.31 28.46 1.01
CA ALA A 410 -1.67 29.86 0.95
C ALA A 410 -0.46 30.77 1.26
N MET A 411 0.38 30.35 2.22
CA MET A 411 1.60 31.09 2.57
C MET A 411 2.63 31.04 1.44
N ALA A 412 2.82 29.86 0.83
CA ALA A 412 3.71 29.70 -0.34
C ALA A 412 3.27 30.60 -1.50
N GLN A 413 1.96 30.66 -1.77
CA GLN A 413 1.39 31.56 -2.81
C GLN A 413 1.63 33.04 -2.50
N ARG A 414 1.52 33.47 -1.23
CA ARG A 414 1.84 34.85 -0.83
C ARG A 414 3.30 35.18 -1.04
N TYR A 415 4.20 34.29 -0.66
CA TYR A 415 5.64 34.50 -0.90
C TYR A 415 5.95 34.58 -2.40
N ARG A 416 5.34 33.71 -3.21
CA ARG A 416 5.44 33.77 -4.66
C ARG A 416 4.96 35.12 -5.23
N ALA A 417 3.81 35.61 -4.78
CA ALA A 417 3.24 36.87 -5.23
C ALA A 417 4.12 38.10 -4.89
N ARG A 418 4.94 38.00 -3.84
CA ARG A 418 5.93 39.03 -3.46
C ARG A 418 7.29 38.85 -4.12
N GLY A 419 7.48 37.81 -4.92
CA GLY A 419 8.79 37.44 -5.45
C GLY A 419 9.77 36.93 -4.38
N GLN A 420 9.29 36.49 -3.21
CA GLN A 420 10.10 35.99 -2.11
C GLN A 420 10.36 34.48 -2.29
N PRO A 421 11.59 34.08 -2.60
CA PRO A 421 11.96 32.67 -2.63
C PRO A 421 11.85 32.04 -1.23
N TRP A 422 11.50 30.77 -1.20
CA TRP A 422 11.40 30.04 0.06
C TRP A 422 12.01 28.65 -0.05
N VAL A 423 12.32 28.09 1.11
CA VAL A 423 12.88 26.75 1.29
C VAL A 423 12.10 26.02 2.37
N LEU A 424 12.08 24.71 2.24
CA LEU A 424 11.54 23.79 3.23
C LEU A 424 12.68 23.08 3.96
N VAL A 425 12.58 22.93 5.26
CA VAL A 425 13.50 22.13 6.06
C VAL A 425 12.74 20.95 6.63
N ALA A 426 13.15 19.74 6.27
CA ALA A 426 12.50 18.50 6.72
C ALA A 426 13.31 17.82 7.84
N ASP A 427 12.62 17.05 8.68
CA ASP A 427 13.21 16.26 9.76
C ASP A 427 13.54 14.84 9.24
N HIS A 428 12.67 13.86 9.46
CA HIS A 428 12.93 12.46 9.09
C HIS A 428 12.00 11.97 7.98
N ASN A 429 12.48 11.01 7.18
CA ASN A 429 11.68 10.26 6.21
C ASN A 429 10.78 11.15 5.35
N TYR A 430 11.34 12.26 4.87
CA TYR A 430 10.63 13.13 3.95
C TYR A 430 10.45 12.44 2.60
N GLY A 431 9.19 12.34 2.15
CA GLY A 431 8.85 11.69 0.89
C GLY A 431 8.77 10.17 0.95
N GLU A 432 8.81 9.58 2.16
CA GLU A 432 8.59 8.14 2.30
C GLU A 432 7.24 7.72 1.72
N GLY A 433 7.24 6.69 0.89
CA GLY A 433 6.05 6.11 0.29
C GLY A 433 6.00 6.21 -1.23
N SER A 434 4.79 6.22 -1.83
CA SER A 434 4.60 6.32 -3.28
C SER A 434 4.98 7.70 -3.81
N ALA A 435 5.56 7.77 -5.00
CA ALA A 435 5.80 9.04 -5.67
C ALA A 435 4.48 9.78 -5.93
N ARG A 436 4.45 11.06 -5.59
CA ARG A 436 3.30 11.96 -5.76
C ARG A 436 3.79 13.39 -5.94
N GLU A 437 4.20 13.70 -7.13
CA GLU A 437 4.86 14.94 -7.49
C GLU A 437 3.92 16.03 -8.03
N HIS A 438 2.62 15.87 -7.85
CA HIS A 438 1.63 16.79 -8.37
C HIS A 438 1.51 18.11 -7.61
N ALA A 439 1.88 18.13 -6.34
CA ALA A 439 1.73 19.31 -5.49
C ALA A 439 2.98 20.16 -5.43
#